data_6d7bd6b9f7efbf031b7ef99f7957a82a
#
_entry.id   6d7bd6b9f7efbf031b7ef99f7957a82a
#
_cell.length_a   1.000
_cell.length_b   1.000
_cell.length_c   1.000
_cell.angle_alpha   90.00
_cell.angle_beta   90.00
_cell.angle_gamma   90.00
#
_symmetry.space_group_name_H-M   'P 1'
#
loop_
_entity.id
_entity.type
_entity.pdbx_description
1 polymer ?
#
loop_
_entity_poly.entity_id
_entity_poly.type
_entity_poly.pdbx_seq_one_letter_code
_entity_poly.pdbx_strand_id
1 'polypeptide(L)'
;MAKGGQYNSPQRGELYWVNLDPTVGSEIAKTRPALIISNNIGNQYADRVIVAPVSSGNIQRVYPFEVRLTAGEGGLSQDSKVLLDQIRTVDKSRLGSRIGVLTAERMEAVNRAIRLSLAV
;
A
#
# COMPACT_ATOMS: atom_id res chain seq x y z
N MET A 1 -0.59 -23.08 11.39
CA MET A 1 -0.66 -22.77 10.72
C MET A 1 -0.77 -22.79 10.41
N ALA A 2 -0.73 -22.63 10.52
CA ALA A 2 -0.80 -22.31 9.78
C ALA A 2 -0.98 -22.27 9.54
N LYS A 3 -0.79 -22.17 9.66
CA LYS A 3 -0.91 -21.79 9.12
C LYS A 3 -0.68 -21.50 8.76
N GLY A 4 -0.53 -21.58 9.08
CA GLY A 4 -0.25 -21.11 8.50
C GLY A 4 0.23 -20.64 8.46
N GLY A 5 0.56 -21.09 9.04
CA GLY A 5 1.67 -20.24 9.25
C GLY A 5 2.00 -19.32 8.13
N GLN A 6 2.05 -19.77 6.99
CA GLN A 6 2.33 -18.95 5.82
C GLN A 6 1.44 -17.71 5.74
N TYR A 7 0.32 -17.72 6.41
CA TYR A 7 -0.65 -16.62 6.36
C TYR A 7 -0.28 -15.48 7.29
N ASN A 8 0.86 -15.60 7.98
CA ASN A 8 1.39 -14.50 8.75
C ASN A 8 2.11 -13.47 7.89
N SER A 9 2.40 -13.81 6.64
CA SER A 9 3.04 -12.89 5.72
C SER A 9 2.04 -11.94 5.10
N PRO A 10 2.41 -10.66 4.91
CA PRO A 10 1.57 -9.76 4.15
C PRO A 10 1.41 -10.27 2.71
N GLN A 11 0.26 -10.01 2.12
CA GLN A 11 -0.02 -10.42 0.76
C GLN A 11 -0.19 -9.20 -0.13
N ARG A 12 0.27 -9.30 -1.38
CA ARG A 12 0.12 -8.22 -2.34
C ARG A 12 -1.36 -7.87 -2.50
N GLY A 13 -1.68 -6.59 -2.41
CA GLY A 13 -3.06 -6.10 -2.47
C GLY A 13 -3.68 -5.86 -1.11
N GLU A 14 -3.06 -6.32 -0.03
CA GLU A 14 -3.54 -6.03 1.31
C GLU A 14 -3.14 -4.63 1.74
N LEU A 15 -3.98 -4.04 2.59
CA LEU A 15 -3.74 -2.74 3.20
C LEU A 15 -3.44 -2.94 4.68
N TYR A 16 -2.39 -2.26 5.16
CA TYR A 16 -1.96 -2.27 6.56
C TYR A 16 -1.78 -0.86 7.04
N TRP A 17 -1.94 -0.64 8.34
CA TRP A 17 -1.42 0.56 8.99
C TRP A 17 0.09 0.44 9.00
N VAL A 18 0.78 1.48 8.55
CA VAL A 18 2.25 1.48 8.46
C VAL A 18 2.79 2.76 9.05
N ASN A 19 3.79 2.62 9.92
CA ASN A 19 4.53 3.77 10.45
C ASN A 19 5.58 4.18 9.42
N LEU A 20 5.38 5.34 8.80
CA LEU A 20 6.25 5.85 7.75
C LEU A 20 7.36 6.77 8.28
N ASP A 21 7.29 7.19 9.55
CA ASP A 21 8.31 8.04 10.14
C ASP A 21 9.58 7.25 10.49
N PRO A 22 10.74 7.90 10.46
CA PRO A 22 10.99 9.27 10.06
C PRO A 22 11.01 9.46 8.54
N THR A 23 10.60 10.64 8.10
CA THR A 23 10.59 11.00 6.68
C THR A 23 11.32 12.32 6.48
N VAL A 24 11.58 12.69 5.22
CA VAL A 24 12.30 13.90 4.88
C VAL A 24 11.46 14.74 3.91
N GLY A 25 11.36 16.02 4.18
CA GLY A 25 10.74 16.99 3.27
C GLY A 25 9.28 16.67 2.96
N SER A 26 8.97 16.55 1.68
CA SER A 26 7.60 16.36 1.20
C SER A 26 7.13 14.90 1.19
N GLU A 27 7.96 13.98 1.69
CA GLU A 27 7.54 12.58 1.82
C GLU A 27 6.36 12.48 2.76
N ILE A 28 5.38 11.63 2.42
CA ILE A 28 4.23 11.44 3.29
C ILE A 28 4.68 10.76 4.58
N ALA A 29 4.21 11.30 5.72
CA ALA A 29 4.72 10.94 7.04
C ALA A 29 3.63 10.31 7.91
N LYS A 30 4.01 9.93 9.12
CA LYS A 30 3.15 9.42 10.18
C LYS A 30 2.70 8.00 9.91
N THR A 31 1.79 7.51 10.76
CA THR A 31 1.17 6.21 10.58
C THR A 31 -0.05 6.39 9.67
N ARG A 32 -0.06 5.66 8.57
CA ARG A 32 -1.10 5.76 7.55
C ARG A 32 -1.40 4.39 6.98
N PRO A 33 -2.56 4.23 6.33
CA PRO A 33 -2.76 3.05 5.51
C PRO A 33 -1.73 3.00 4.39
N ALA A 34 -1.28 1.80 4.07
CA ALA A 34 -0.40 1.58 2.93
C ALA A 34 -0.75 0.26 2.27
N LEU A 35 -0.58 0.23 0.95
CA LEU A 35 -0.89 -0.93 0.13
C LEU A 35 0.37 -1.74 -0.08
N ILE A 36 0.29 -3.05 0.17
CA ILE A 36 1.39 -3.97 -0.12
C ILE A 36 1.43 -4.20 -1.63
N ILE A 37 2.54 -3.83 -2.25
CA ILE A 37 2.69 -4.00 -3.71
C ILE A 37 3.82 -4.95 -4.09
N SER A 38 4.64 -5.39 -3.13
CA SER A 38 5.67 -6.38 -3.40
C SER A 38 5.07 -7.76 -3.65
N ASN A 39 5.83 -8.61 -4.36
CA ASN A 39 5.39 -9.95 -4.71
C ASN A 39 5.29 -10.84 -3.46
N ASN A 40 4.42 -11.86 -3.55
CA ASN A 40 4.13 -12.68 -2.38
C ASN A 40 5.29 -13.59 -1.96
N ILE A 41 6.18 -13.93 -2.87
CA ILE A 41 7.37 -14.70 -2.51
C ILE A 41 8.28 -13.84 -1.64
N GLY A 42 8.57 -12.61 -2.09
CA GLY A 42 9.34 -11.67 -1.29
C GLY A 42 8.67 -11.36 0.04
N ASN A 43 7.35 -11.17 0.00
CA ASN A 43 6.58 -10.89 1.23
C ASN A 43 6.71 -12.00 2.26
N GLN A 44 6.84 -13.23 1.82
CA GLN A 44 6.96 -14.37 2.72
C GLN A 44 8.35 -14.49 3.31
N TYR A 45 9.40 -14.33 2.52
CA TYR A 45 10.76 -14.70 2.91
C TYR A 45 11.64 -13.53 3.32
N ALA A 46 11.36 -12.31 2.86
CA ALA A 46 12.18 -11.16 3.23
C ALA A 46 11.70 -10.53 4.53
N ASP A 47 12.58 -9.77 5.17
CA ASP A 47 12.23 -9.02 6.39
C ASP A 47 11.57 -7.68 6.08
N ARG A 48 11.39 -7.36 4.83
CA ARG A 48 10.82 -6.09 4.36
C ARG A 48 9.79 -6.33 3.28
N VAL A 49 8.97 -5.30 3.06
CA VAL A 49 7.96 -5.30 2.00
C VAL A 49 8.04 -3.96 1.26
N ILE A 50 7.48 -3.92 0.06
CA ILE A 50 7.35 -2.68 -0.70
C ILE A 50 5.90 -2.22 -0.61
N VAL A 51 5.71 -0.96 -0.24
CA VAL A 51 4.38 -0.40 -0.03
C VAL A 51 4.18 0.89 -0.81
N ALA A 52 2.93 1.21 -1.07
CA ALA A 52 2.51 2.52 -1.58
C ALA A 52 1.61 3.15 -0.53
N PRO A 53 1.95 4.35 -0.03
CA PRO A 53 1.11 5.01 0.99
C PRO A 53 -0.26 5.37 0.44
N VAL A 54 -1.23 5.47 1.34
CA VAL A 54 -2.60 5.86 1.03
C VAL A 54 -2.92 7.14 1.80
N SER A 55 -3.46 8.13 1.10
CA SER A 55 -3.78 9.44 1.66
C SER A 55 -5.25 9.75 1.45
N SER A 56 -5.88 10.36 2.46
CA SER A 56 -7.23 10.91 2.31
C SER A 56 -7.24 12.40 1.94
N GLY A 57 -6.05 12.99 1.76
CA GLY A 57 -5.94 14.39 1.34
C GLY A 57 -5.95 14.54 -0.17
N ASN A 58 -6.41 15.69 -0.65
CA ASN A 58 -6.37 16.06 -2.07
C ASN A 58 -7.00 15.03 -2.99
N ILE A 59 -8.05 14.35 -2.55
CA ILE A 59 -8.67 13.28 -3.34
C ILE A 59 -9.40 13.80 -4.58
N GLN A 60 -9.63 15.10 -4.67
CA GLN A 60 -10.29 15.69 -5.84
C GLN A 60 -9.34 15.83 -7.03
N ARG A 61 -8.03 15.82 -6.78
CA ARG A 61 -7.03 15.85 -7.83
C ARG A 61 -6.29 14.53 -7.80
N VAL A 62 -6.49 13.71 -8.83
CA VAL A 62 -5.87 12.39 -8.94
C VAL A 62 -5.00 12.37 -10.18
N TYR A 63 -3.69 12.23 -9.97
CA TYR A 63 -2.73 12.15 -11.06
C TYR A 63 -2.72 10.74 -11.66
N PRO A 64 -2.24 10.57 -12.90
CA PRO A 64 -2.23 9.23 -13.54
C PRO A 64 -1.44 8.16 -12.75
N PHE A 65 -0.48 8.56 -11.93
CA PHE A 65 0.29 7.64 -11.09
C PHE A 65 -0.35 7.45 -9.70
N GLU A 66 -1.60 7.86 -9.53
CA GLU A 66 -2.37 7.67 -8.31
C GLU A 66 -3.63 6.88 -8.63
N VAL A 67 -4.18 6.20 -7.62
CA VAL A 67 -5.43 5.45 -7.79
C VAL A 67 -6.40 5.86 -6.70
N ARG A 68 -7.56 6.38 -7.11
CA ARG A 68 -8.60 6.80 -6.17
C ARG A 68 -9.37 5.58 -5.68
N LEU A 69 -9.65 5.55 -4.38
CA LEU A 69 -10.46 4.53 -3.71
C LEU A 69 -11.60 5.21 -2.98
N THR A 70 -12.78 4.61 -3.06
CA THR A 70 -13.95 5.09 -2.33
C THR A 70 -13.96 4.51 -0.93
N ALA A 71 -14.49 5.25 0.04
CA ALA A 71 -14.66 4.75 1.40
C ALA A 71 -15.33 3.38 1.40
N GLY A 72 -14.80 2.45 2.17
CA GLY A 72 -15.26 1.07 2.21
C GLY A 72 -14.39 0.13 1.39
N GLU A 73 -13.79 0.59 0.30
CA GLU A 73 -12.89 -0.27 -0.47
C GLU A 73 -11.67 -0.63 0.37
N GLY A 74 -11.33 -1.93 0.37
CA GLY A 74 -10.17 -2.41 1.11
C GLY A 74 -10.25 -2.18 2.62
N GLY A 75 -11.43 -1.91 3.16
CA GLY A 75 -11.60 -1.64 4.58
C GLY A 75 -11.30 -0.20 4.99
N LEU A 76 -11.02 0.68 4.02
CA LEU A 76 -10.72 2.08 4.32
C LEU A 76 -11.98 2.81 4.78
N SER A 77 -11.83 3.70 5.78
CA SER A 77 -12.97 4.44 6.33
C SER A 77 -13.27 5.73 5.57
N GLN A 78 -12.37 6.19 4.70
CA GLN A 78 -12.50 7.45 4.00
C GLN A 78 -12.14 7.30 2.53
N ASP A 79 -12.72 8.17 1.69
CA ASP A 79 -12.25 8.32 0.32
C ASP A 79 -10.77 8.64 0.36
N SER A 80 -10.01 7.94 -0.45
CA SER A 80 -8.55 7.99 -0.37
C SER A 80 -7.95 7.82 -1.77
N LYS A 81 -6.63 7.95 -1.85
CA LYS A 81 -5.91 7.62 -3.07
C LYS A 81 -4.58 6.96 -2.71
N VAL A 82 -4.19 6.01 -3.54
CA VAL A 82 -2.91 5.32 -3.42
C VAL A 82 -1.87 6.13 -4.16
N LEU A 83 -0.73 6.39 -3.52
CA LEU A 83 0.32 7.26 -4.04
C LEU A 83 1.45 6.41 -4.62
N LEU A 84 1.37 6.09 -5.91
CA LEU A 84 2.37 5.23 -6.53
C LEU A 84 3.66 5.98 -6.89
N ASP A 85 3.72 7.28 -6.65
CA ASP A 85 4.96 8.05 -6.76
C ASP A 85 5.74 8.09 -5.45
N GLN A 86 5.19 7.52 -4.37
CA GLN A 86 5.85 7.46 -3.08
C GLN A 86 6.08 6.02 -2.61
N ILE A 87 6.30 5.14 -3.56
CA ILE A 87 6.61 3.74 -3.29
C ILE A 87 7.89 3.66 -2.46
N ARG A 88 7.88 2.84 -1.42
CA ARG A 88 9.07 2.66 -0.59
C ARG A 88 9.10 1.27 0.01
N THR A 89 10.30 0.82 0.32
CA THR A 89 10.54 -0.40 1.08
C THR A 89 10.51 -0.07 2.56
N VAL A 90 9.79 -0.89 3.33
CA VAL A 90 9.76 -0.74 4.79
C VAL A 90 10.05 -2.08 5.43
N ASP A 91 10.67 -2.05 6.61
CA ASP A 91 10.83 -3.23 7.44
C ASP A 91 9.46 -3.72 7.89
N LYS A 92 9.29 -5.03 7.99
CA LYS A 92 8.00 -5.60 8.43
C LYS A 92 7.59 -5.12 9.82
N SER A 93 8.55 -4.74 10.67
CA SER A 93 8.25 -4.21 12.00
C SER A 93 7.48 -2.89 11.96
N ARG A 94 7.44 -2.21 10.82
CA ARG A 94 6.67 -0.98 10.66
C ARG A 94 5.19 -1.24 10.37
N LEU A 95 4.82 -2.49 10.08
CA LEU A 95 3.42 -2.86 9.80
C LEU A 95 2.64 -2.98 11.10
N GLY A 96 1.52 -2.30 11.15
CA GLY A 96 0.55 -2.45 12.22
C GLY A 96 -0.52 -3.46 11.83
N SER A 97 -1.78 -3.19 12.18
CA SER A 97 -2.86 -4.12 11.88
C SER A 97 -3.25 -4.07 10.41
N ARG A 98 -3.71 -5.22 9.92
CA ARG A 98 -4.27 -5.33 8.57
C ARG A 98 -5.61 -4.60 8.52
N ILE A 99 -5.83 -3.84 7.45
CA ILE A 99 -7.07 -3.08 7.24
C ILE A 99 -8.02 -3.88 6.35
N GLY A 100 -7.53 -4.41 5.25
CA GLY A 100 -8.34 -5.14 4.29
C GLY A 100 -7.54 -5.50 3.05
N VAL A 101 -8.24 -5.72 1.95
CA VAL A 101 -7.61 -6.11 0.68
C VAL A 101 -8.37 -5.46 -0.48
N LEU A 102 -7.66 -5.01 -1.49
CA LEU A 102 -8.26 -4.45 -2.70
C LEU A 102 -8.70 -5.57 -3.64
N THR A 103 -9.70 -5.28 -4.46
CA THR A 103 -10.16 -6.20 -5.49
C THR A 103 -9.11 -6.34 -6.59
N ALA A 104 -9.22 -7.42 -7.37
CA ALA A 104 -8.36 -7.63 -8.53
C ALA A 104 -8.47 -6.48 -9.52
N GLU A 105 -9.67 -5.93 -9.70
CA GLU A 105 -9.90 -4.81 -10.60
C GLU A 105 -9.13 -3.57 -10.15
N ARG A 106 -9.17 -3.27 -8.85
CA ARG A 106 -8.40 -2.13 -8.32
C ARG A 106 -6.91 -2.37 -8.43
N MET A 107 -6.47 -3.62 -8.23
CA MET A 107 -5.06 -3.94 -8.38
C MET A 107 -4.58 -3.78 -9.82
N GLU A 108 -5.45 -4.01 -10.83
CA GLU A 108 -5.12 -3.71 -12.21
C GLU A 108 -4.86 -2.21 -12.41
N ALA A 109 -5.68 -1.36 -11.81
CA ALA A 109 -5.46 0.08 -11.85
C ALA A 109 -4.15 0.47 -11.17
N VAL A 110 -3.84 -0.18 -10.03
CA VAL A 110 -2.57 0.03 -9.33
C VAL A 110 -1.40 -0.38 -10.23
N ASN A 111 -1.50 -1.51 -10.91
CA ASN A 111 -0.43 -1.97 -11.81
C ASN A 111 -0.17 -0.94 -12.92
N ARG A 112 -1.22 -0.38 -13.51
CA ARG A 112 -1.07 0.66 -14.54
C ARG A 112 -0.39 1.90 -13.98
N ALA A 113 -0.78 2.31 -12.77
CA ALA A 113 -0.20 3.48 -12.12
C ALA A 113 1.28 3.27 -11.78
N ILE A 114 1.65 2.04 -11.38
CA ILE A 114 3.05 1.69 -11.13
C ILE A 114 3.87 1.82 -12.42
N ARG A 115 3.34 1.30 -13.53
CA ARG A 115 4.05 1.40 -14.82
C ARG A 115 4.27 2.84 -15.21
N LEU A 116 3.28 3.70 -15.01
CA LEU A 116 3.42 5.13 -15.30
C LEU A 116 4.43 5.79 -14.36
N SER A 117 4.32 5.51 -13.07
CA SER A 117 5.17 6.14 -12.07
C SER A 117 6.65 5.79 -12.27
N LEU A 118 6.93 4.54 -12.61
CA LEU A 118 8.30 4.04 -12.74
C LEU A 118 8.78 3.98 -14.19
N ALA A 119 7.91 4.29 -15.14
CA ALA A 119 8.22 4.29 -16.57
C ALA A 119 8.65 2.91 -17.08
N VAL A 120 7.95 1.88 -16.65
CA VAL A 120 8.23 0.48 -17.05
C VAL A 120 7.06 -0.15 -17.79
#